data_2b7264e0bb5d1bb6e3fc3d9a6506d570
#
_entry.id   2b7264e0bb5d1bb6e3fc3d9a6506d570
#
_cell.length_a   1.000
_cell.length_b   1.000
_cell.length_c   1.000
_cell.angle_alpha   90.00
_cell.angle_beta   90.00
_cell.angle_gamma   90.00
#
_symmetry.space_group_name_H-M   'P 1'
#
loop_
_entity.id
_entity.type
_entity.pdbx_description
1 polymer ?
#
loop_
_entity_poly.entity_id
_entity_poly.type
_entity_poly.pdbx_seq_one_letter_code
_entity_poly.pdbx_strand_id
1 'polypeptide(L)'
;MRRKPALRLLCSAALAAALALGAGASPGFAETKTEAKAVTFDPAKVNTFSGAFLAARNADVDQDYPTAISLYKKALEFDPANSEIRQRLMIAELLSGNFEAGAKIADSMKDDTSVERVTTIVRGLDAIKDKEFVKAEKILKYTGPNDLDRMVNTLLTAWARAGSGKPKEALALVNNMKGPGWISIFQKYNAAAIALVSGNTDAARKSLNEAVTDREGGATASDTYMRAVMALARLEASAGNKQKALDAIAVGDTFAPNYAPLKALRQSIEMGEKPPQQITNAVEGAASVMFSIAGALNREGAEEIVTLYLQTSRALDPQSADTLILLGGLAEAMKQPDRAIAFYRDVPKDSPMHRISELQLGLTLAQTGKVEEARNHLQSLLQSDPKDIRSYLAYGSVLSDAKDYKAMAENYDKAVEVIGAVPQKSDWTVFFQRAIAHERLKEWDKAEPDFKRALELNPEQPQVLNYLGYSWVDKGINLDEAMKMISRAVELRPNDGYIVDSLGWAHFRLGAFDQAVTELERAIELKAGDQTINDHLGDAYWRVGRKIEAVYQWNRALIGDNDDLDKAKVKEKIANGLPPLEKDAENTAKKEAAPQPPAPPAPAPVAPAPDKKS
;
A
#
# COMPACT_ATOMS: atom_id res chain seq x y z
N MET A 1 -5.65 2.63 38.50
CA MET A 1 -6.48 2.61 37.30
C MET A 1 -5.54 2.60 36.09
N ARG A 2 -5.27 1.42 35.53
CA ARG A 2 -4.38 1.25 34.36
C ARG A 2 -5.25 1.31 33.10
N ARG A 3 -5.02 2.30 32.23
CA ARG A 3 -5.66 2.40 30.92
C ARG A 3 -5.11 1.30 30.01
N LYS A 4 -6.00 0.45 29.51
CA LYS A 4 -5.70 -0.53 28.45
C LYS A 4 -5.48 0.22 27.13
N PRO A 5 -4.45 -0.12 26.32
CA PRO A 5 -4.36 0.42 24.97
C PRO A 5 -5.44 -0.23 24.11
N ALA A 6 -6.22 0.60 23.42
CA ALA A 6 -7.17 0.16 22.41
C ALA A 6 -6.37 -0.36 21.20
N LEU A 7 -6.44 -1.67 20.99
CA LEU A 7 -5.90 -2.35 19.80
C LEU A 7 -6.75 -1.92 18.61
N ARG A 8 -6.24 -0.99 17.80
CA ARG A 8 -6.89 -0.61 16.53
C ARG A 8 -6.76 -1.78 15.57
N LEU A 9 -7.92 -2.32 15.19
CA LEU A 9 -8.10 -3.27 14.09
C LEU A 9 -7.58 -2.63 12.79
N LEU A 10 -6.39 -3.02 12.38
CA LEU A 10 -5.92 -2.93 11.00
C LEU A 10 -6.13 -4.31 10.39
N CYS A 11 -7.39 -4.65 10.11
CA CYS A 11 -7.74 -5.85 9.35
C CYS A 11 -7.66 -5.55 7.86
N SER A 12 -6.90 -6.35 7.15
CA SER A 12 -7.11 -6.87 5.78
C SER A 12 -7.96 -6.05 4.80
N ALA A 13 -7.93 -4.74 4.90
CA ALA A 13 -8.42 -3.84 3.87
C ALA A 13 -7.37 -3.63 2.75
N ALA A 14 -6.24 -4.31 2.82
CA ALA A 14 -5.14 -4.10 1.88
C ALA A 14 -5.54 -4.39 0.42
N LEU A 15 -6.46 -5.32 0.17
CA LEU A 15 -6.95 -5.57 -1.20
C LEU A 15 -8.06 -4.59 -1.65
N ALA A 16 -8.80 -3.99 -0.73
CA ALA A 16 -9.78 -2.96 -1.05
C ALA A 16 -9.20 -1.54 -0.92
N ALA A 17 -8.15 -1.35 -0.10
CA ALA A 17 -7.48 -0.08 0.10
C ALA A 17 -6.50 0.29 -1.02
N ALA A 18 -5.97 -0.67 -1.77
CA ALA A 18 -5.11 -0.38 -2.92
C ALA A 18 -5.84 0.39 -4.05
N LEU A 19 -7.17 0.26 -4.14
CA LEU A 19 -7.99 1.06 -5.07
C LEU A 19 -8.46 2.40 -4.47
N ALA A 20 -8.32 2.61 -3.16
CA ALA A 20 -8.65 3.87 -2.49
C ALA A 20 -7.42 4.79 -2.27
N LEU A 21 -6.21 4.31 -2.53
CA LEU A 21 -4.96 5.06 -2.36
C LEU A 21 -4.47 5.73 -3.67
N GLY A 22 -5.28 5.74 -4.72
CA GLY A 22 -4.98 6.44 -5.96
C GLY A 22 -5.18 7.96 -5.93
N ALA A 23 -5.24 8.61 -4.78
CA ALA A 23 -5.36 10.06 -4.67
C ALA A 23 -4.38 10.62 -3.63
N GLY A 24 -3.12 10.32 -3.80
CA GLY A 24 -2.04 10.81 -2.99
C GLY A 24 -0.72 10.34 -3.56
N ALA A 25 -0.49 10.60 -4.86
CA ALA A 25 0.86 10.56 -5.36
C ALA A 25 1.63 11.62 -4.58
N SER A 26 2.34 11.22 -3.55
CA SER A 26 3.51 11.97 -3.12
C SER A 26 4.34 12.12 -4.39
N PRO A 27 4.70 13.35 -4.82
CA PRO A 27 5.73 13.49 -5.83
C PRO A 27 6.95 12.77 -5.26
N GLY A 28 7.19 11.56 -5.76
CA GLY A 28 8.44 10.88 -5.50
C GLY A 28 9.53 11.87 -5.89
N PHE A 29 10.53 12.02 -5.05
CA PHE A 29 11.77 12.65 -5.45
C PHE A 29 12.17 11.97 -6.75
N ALA A 30 11.94 12.63 -7.87
CA ALA A 30 12.64 12.31 -9.09
C ALA A 30 14.09 12.67 -8.78
N GLU A 31 14.85 11.70 -8.26
CA GLU A 31 16.28 11.74 -8.44
C GLU A 31 16.47 11.98 -9.93
N THR A 32 17.03 13.13 -10.27
CA THR A 32 17.60 13.36 -11.59
C THR A 32 18.57 12.21 -11.80
N LYS A 33 18.08 11.13 -12.40
CA LYS A 33 18.95 10.15 -13.03
C LYS A 33 19.64 10.89 -14.17
N THR A 34 20.76 11.56 -13.83
CA THR A 34 21.85 11.58 -14.78
C THR A 34 21.99 10.11 -15.16
N GLU A 35 21.73 9.76 -16.41
CA GLU A 35 22.06 8.46 -16.96
C GLU A 35 23.60 8.30 -16.85
N ALA A 36 24.07 8.00 -15.66
CA ALA A 36 25.31 7.29 -15.51
C ALA A 36 25.05 5.98 -16.24
N LYS A 37 25.70 5.78 -17.40
CA LYS A 37 25.76 4.48 -18.06
C LYS A 37 25.88 3.46 -16.98
N ALA A 38 24.84 2.64 -16.79
CA ALA A 38 24.85 1.58 -15.82
C ALA A 38 26.11 0.78 -16.09
N VAL A 39 27.07 0.89 -15.20
CA VAL A 39 28.27 0.05 -15.26
C VAL A 39 27.73 -1.34 -15.03
N THR A 40 27.61 -2.14 -16.09
CA THR A 40 27.18 -3.53 -16.00
C THR A 40 28.20 -4.22 -15.10
N PHE A 41 27.80 -4.44 -13.85
CA PHE A 41 28.62 -5.14 -12.88
C PHE A 41 28.73 -6.61 -13.35
N ASP A 42 29.97 -7.06 -13.55
CA ASP A 42 30.25 -8.44 -13.93
C ASP A 42 30.80 -9.21 -12.71
N PRO A 43 29.99 -10.07 -12.07
CA PRO A 43 30.42 -10.86 -10.92
C PRO A 43 31.67 -11.71 -11.18
N ALA A 44 31.91 -12.12 -12.45
CA ALA A 44 33.06 -12.93 -12.83
C ALA A 44 34.39 -12.19 -12.66
N LYS A 45 34.38 -10.87 -12.68
CA LYS A 45 35.58 -10.03 -12.49
C LYS A 45 35.99 -9.83 -11.03
N VAL A 46 35.20 -10.32 -10.07
CA VAL A 46 35.53 -10.22 -8.64
C VAL A 46 36.56 -11.29 -8.29
N ASN A 47 37.75 -10.85 -7.84
CA ASN A 47 38.91 -11.71 -7.69
C ASN A 47 39.28 -12.01 -6.23
N THR A 48 38.47 -11.56 -5.27
CA THR A 48 38.74 -11.76 -3.85
C THR A 48 37.49 -12.23 -3.12
N PHE A 49 37.67 -13.05 -2.09
CA PHE A 49 36.62 -13.47 -1.17
C PHE A 49 35.85 -12.26 -0.60
N SER A 50 36.57 -11.32 0.01
CA SER A 50 35.95 -10.15 0.66
C SER A 50 35.19 -9.28 -0.34
N GLY A 51 35.72 -9.09 -1.56
CA GLY A 51 35.05 -8.36 -2.62
C GLY A 51 33.73 -9.03 -3.03
N ALA A 52 33.75 -10.35 -3.24
CA ALA A 52 32.56 -11.12 -3.59
C ALA A 52 31.53 -11.09 -2.46
N PHE A 53 31.94 -11.33 -1.23
CA PHE A 53 31.04 -11.39 -0.07
C PHE A 53 30.41 -10.02 0.25
N LEU A 54 31.21 -8.95 0.29
CA LEU A 54 30.68 -7.60 0.59
C LEU A 54 29.74 -7.10 -0.51
N ALA A 55 30.09 -7.34 -1.79
CA ALA A 55 29.22 -6.98 -2.90
C ALA A 55 27.92 -7.81 -2.88
N ALA A 56 28.00 -9.12 -2.55
CA ALA A 56 26.83 -9.96 -2.36
C ALA A 56 25.90 -9.43 -1.27
N ARG A 57 26.49 -9.02 -0.13
CA ARG A 57 25.76 -8.44 1.00
C ARG A 57 25.04 -7.13 0.63
N ASN A 58 25.70 -6.26 -0.14
CA ASN A 58 25.04 -5.04 -0.62
C ASN A 58 23.88 -5.36 -1.55
N ALA A 59 24.08 -6.22 -2.54
CA ALA A 59 23.03 -6.64 -3.45
C ALA A 59 21.83 -7.29 -2.71
N ASP A 60 22.13 -8.08 -1.66
CA ASP A 60 21.13 -8.73 -0.80
C ASP A 60 20.29 -7.69 -0.01
N VAL A 61 20.96 -6.67 0.57
CA VAL A 61 20.28 -5.56 1.26
C VAL A 61 19.44 -4.73 0.29
N ASP A 62 19.93 -4.53 -0.93
CA ASP A 62 19.20 -3.84 -2.01
C ASP A 62 18.14 -4.74 -2.67
N GLN A 63 18.00 -5.99 -2.20
CA GLN A 63 17.06 -6.99 -2.71
C GLN A 63 17.26 -7.33 -4.21
N ASP A 64 18.46 -7.06 -4.74
CA ASP A 64 18.91 -7.54 -6.05
C ASP A 64 19.40 -8.99 -5.92
N TYR A 65 18.43 -9.90 -5.74
CA TYR A 65 18.73 -11.32 -5.54
C TYR A 65 19.50 -11.97 -6.70
N PRO A 66 19.25 -11.64 -7.99
CA PRO A 66 20.05 -12.19 -9.08
C PRO A 66 21.56 -11.88 -8.94
N THR A 67 21.88 -10.64 -8.62
CA THR A 67 23.27 -10.21 -8.37
C THR A 67 23.82 -10.82 -7.08
N ALA A 68 23.05 -10.82 -5.99
CA ALA A 68 23.42 -11.43 -4.71
C ALA A 68 23.76 -12.92 -4.86
N ILE A 69 22.89 -13.69 -5.55
CA ILE A 69 23.08 -15.11 -5.83
C ILE A 69 24.40 -15.36 -6.59
N SER A 70 24.65 -14.59 -7.66
CA SER A 70 25.86 -14.73 -8.46
C SER A 70 27.12 -14.49 -7.64
N LEU A 71 27.08 -13.46 -6.77
CA LEU A 71 28.20 -13.09 -5.92
C LEU A 71 28.40 -14.03 -4.72
N TYR A 72 27.32 -14.54 -4.11
CA TYR A 72 27.45 -15.58 -3.09
C TYR A 72 28.02 -16.88 -3.68
N LYS A 73 27.61 -17.29 -4.88
CA LYS A 73 28.24 -18.40 -5.60
C LYS A 73 29.73 -18.13 -5.84
N LYS A 74 30.08 -16.91 -6.24
CA LYS A 74 31.48 -16.49 -6.42
C LYS A 74 32.29 -16.52 -5.10
N ALA A 75 31.70 -16.08 -3.99
CA ALA A 75 32.33 -16.16 -2.67
C ALA A 75 32.59 -17.61 -2.24
N LEU A 76 31.67 -18.54 -2.54
CA LEU A 76 31.84 -19.97 -2.28
C LEU A 76 32.91 -20.64 -3.13
N GLU A 77 33.33 -20.07 -4.27
CA GLU A 77 34.52 -20.57 -4.99
C GLU A 77 35.79 -20.42 -4.16
N PHE A 78 35.89 -19.37 -3.33
CA PHE A 78 37.04 -19.12 -2.46
C PHE A 78 36.96 -19.87 -1.13
N ASP A 79 35.73 -20.04 -0.58
CA ASP A 79 35.50 -20.77 0.68
C ASP A 79 34.25 -21.65 0.55
N PRO A 80 34.39 -22.86 -0.06
CA PRO A 80 33.26 -23.73 -0.35
C PRO A 80 32.53 -24.27 0.89
N ALA A 81 33.18 -24.27 2.06
CA ALA A 81 32.60 -24.81 3.30
C ALA A 81 31.88 -23.75 4.14
N ASN A 82 31.87 -22.49 3.74
CA ASN A 82 31.32 -21.39 4.51
C ASN A 82 29.82 -21.51 4.73
N SER A 83 29.42 -21.84 5.94
CA SER A 83 28.02 -22.09 6.31
C SER A 83 27.17 -20.81 6.22
N GLU A 84 27.71 -19.64 6.63
CA GLU A 84 27.01 -18.36 6.54
C GLU A 84 26.66 -18.01 5.09
N ILE A 85 27.63 -18.14 4.19
CA ILE A 85 27.39 -17.83 2.76
C ILE A 85 26.39 -18.82 2.15
N ARG A 86 26.48 -20.11 2.46
CA ARG A 86 25.50 -21.10 2.01
C ARG A 86 24.10 -20.76 2.49
N GLN A 87 23.94 -20.37 3.76
CA GLN A 87 22.67 -19.94 4.31
C GLN A 87 22.10 -18.74 3.58
N ARG A 88 22.93 -17.69 3.35
CA ARG A 88 22.50 -16.49 2.61
C ARG A 88 22.13 -16.81 1.18
N LEU A 89 22.94 -17.63 0.50
CA LEU A 89 22.62 -18.08 -0.85
C LEU A 89 21.29 -18.85 -0.89
N MET A 90 21.06 -19.75 0.06
CA MET A 90 19.79 -20.48 0.18
C MET A 90 18.59 -19.51 0.29
N ILE A 91 18.68 -18.54 1.20
CA ILE A 91 17.61 -17.56 1.40
C ILE A 91 17.41 -16.71 0.13
N ALA A 92 18.48 -16.21 -0.50
CA ALA A 92 18.40 -15.42 -1.73
C ALA A 92 17.76 -16.22 -2.89
N GLU A 93 18.12 -17.51 -3.07
CA GLU A 93 17.48 -18.39 -4.06
C GLU A 93 15.98 -18.56 -3.77
N LEU A 94 15.60 -18.77 -2.51
CA LEU A 94 14.18 -18.89 -2.12
C LEU A 94 13.41 -17.60 -2.34
N LEU A 95 13.96 -16.44 -1.96
CA LEU A 95 13.34 -15.13 -2.14
C LEU A 95 13.20 -14.73 -3.61
N SER A 96 14.13 -15.18 -4.46
CA SER A 96 14.04 -14.98 -5.90
C SER A 96 12.99 -15.88 -6.58
N GLY A 97 12.51 -16.92 -5.88
CA GLY A 97 11.58 -17.93 -6.38
C GLY A 97 12.24 -19.19 -6.95
N ASN A 98 13.56 -19.34 -6.79
CA ASN A 98 14.31 -20.52 -7.23
C ASN A 98 14.27 -21.61 -6.16
N PHE A 99 13.07 -22.11 -5.86
CA PHE A 99 12.84 -23.05 -4.75
C PHE A 99 13.73 -24.30 -4.85
N GLU A 100 13.89 -24.89 -6.03
CA GLU A 100 14.70 -26.12 -6.22
C GLU A 100 16.18 -25.89 -5.92
N ALA A 101 16.72 -24.72 -6.29
CA ALA A 101 18.10 -24.37 -5.95
C ALA A 101 18.27 -24.18 -4.44
N GLY A 102 17.32 -23.47 -3.81
CA GLY A 102 17.28 -23.31 -2.36
C GLY A 102 17.17 -24.63 -1.60
N ALA A 103 16.32 -25.55 -2.07
CA ALA A 103 16.13 -26.88 -1.48
C ALA A 103 17.40 -27.75 -1.56
N LYS A 104 18.13 -27.73 -2.69
CA LYS A 104 19.43 -28.41 -2.82
C LYS A 104 20.46 -27.89 -1.82
N ILE A 105 20.52 -26.56 -1.62
CA ILE A 105 21.41 -25.97 -0.62
C ILE A 105 20.96 -26.40 0.79
N ALA A 106 19.67 -26.33 1.09
CA ALA A 106 19.12 -26.77 2.37
C ALA A 106 19.47 -28.23 2.69
N ASP A 107 19.39 -29.12 1.69
CA ASP A 107 19.76 -30.54 1.88
C ASP A 107 21.27 -30.71 2.13
N SER A 108 22.12 -29.90 1.49
CA SER A 108 23.58 -29.89 1.75
C SER A 108 23.95 -29.41 3.15
N MET A 109 23.03 -28.71 3.84
CA MET A 109 23.19 -28.14 5.19
C MET A 109 22.37 -28.89 6.25
N LYS A 110 21.89 -30.08 5.97
CA LYS A 110 20.97 -30.86 6.84
C LYS A 110 21.54 -31.15 8.23
N ASP A 111 22.87 -31.24 8.35
CA ASP A 111 23.57 -31.53 9.60
C ASP A 111 24.03 -30.27 10.35
N ASP A 112 23.75 -29.08 9.81
CA ASP A 112 24.07 -27.80 10.43
C ASP A 112 22.90 -27.34 11.31
N THR A 113 23.06 -27.48 12.62
CA THR A 113 22.05 -27.14 13.61
C THR A 113 21.76 -25.63 13.72
N SER A 114 22.66 -24.76 13.25
CA SER A 114 22.49 -23.32 13.30
C SER A 114 21.38 -22.82 12.35
N VAL A 115 21.09 -23.58 11.31
CA VAL A 115 20.07 -23.25 10.26
C VAL A 115 18.93 -24.26 10.20
N GLU A 116 18.87 -25.20 11.15
CA GLU A 116 17.90 -26.29 11.18
C GLU A 116 16.44 -25.83 11.00
N ARG A 117 16.05 -24.69 11.58
CA ARG A 117 14.69 -24.14 11.46
C ARG A 117 14.24 -23.97 10.01
N VAL A 118 15.08 -23.36 9.17
CA VAL A 118 14.74 -23.07 7.78
C VAL A 118 14.95 -24.29 6.90
N THR A 119 16.09 -24.97 7.05
CA THR A 119 16.42 -26.14 6.25
C THR A 119 15.42 -27.29 6.44
N THR A 120 14.93 -27.50 7.65
CA THR A 120 13.90 -28.53 7.94
C THR A 120 12.60 -28.24 7.20
N ILE A 121 12.11 -27.00 7.22
CA ILE A 121 10.88 -26.62 6.52
C ILE A 121 11.07 -26.76 5.01
N VAL A 122 12.15 -26.20 4.45
CA VAL A 122 12.41 -26.22 3.00
C VAL A 122 12.55 -27.64 2.47
N ARG A 123 13.34 -28.48 3.14
CA ARG A 123 13.51 -29.91 2.78
C ARG A 123 12.22 -30.71 2.93
N GLY A 124 11.41 -30.39 3.95
CA GLY A 124 10.10 -31.00 4.15
C GLY A 124 9.13 -30.65 3.04
N LEU A 125 9.11 -29.38 2.61
CA LEU A 125 8.27 -28.90 1.50
C LEU A 125 8.73 -29.49 0.16
N ASP A 126 10.04 -29.62 -0.07
CA ASP A 126 10.60 -30.26 -1.26
C ASP A 126 10.13 -31.73 -1.35
N ALA A 127 10.24 -32.47 -0.26
CA ALA A 127 9.73 -33.84 -0.20
C ALA A 127 8.19 -33.94 -0.38
N ILE A 128 7.41 -32.96 0.12
CA ILE A 128 5.96 -32.87 -0.13
C ILE A 128 5.67 -32.60 -1.60
N LYS A 129 6.38 -31.64 -2.22
CA LYS A 129 6.27 -31.29 -3.64
C LYS A 129 6.47 -32.51 -4.53
N ASP A 130 7.50 -33.31 -4.22
CA ASP A 130 7.83 -34.56 -4.92
C ASP A 130 6.93 -35.74 -4.53
N LYS A 131 5.95 -35.50 -3.65
CA LYS A 131 5.05 -36.53 -3.11
C LYS A 131 5.75 -37.66 -2.31
N GLU A 132 6.97 -37.38 -1.83
CA GLU A 132 7.74 -38.26 -0.93
C GLU A 132 7.27 -38.09 0.53
N PHE A 133 5.97 -38.26 0.77
CA PHE A 133 5.31 -37.89 2.03
C PHE A 133 5.91 -38.57 3.27
N VAL A 134 6.33 -39.83 3.15
CA VAL A 134 6.98 -40.54 4.27
C VAL A 134 8.35 -39.96 4.62
N LYS A 135 9.08 -39.47 3.62
CA LYS A 135 10.35 -38.75 3.81
C LYS A 135 10.10 -37.38 4.45
N ALA A 136 9.08 -36.64 3.97
CA ALA A 136 8.68 -35.38 4.55
C ALA A 136 8.34 -35.51 6.05
N GLU A 137 7.55 -36.52 6.45
CA GLU A 137 7.21 -36.77 7.85
C GLU A 137 8.44 -37.04 8.73
N LYS A 138 9.49 -37.64 8.20
CA LYS A 138 10.75 -37.87 8.93
C LYS A 138 11.57 -36.59 9.10
N ILE A 139 11.53 -35.69 8.13
CA ILE A 139 12.26 -34.42 8.12
C ILE A 139 11.58 -33.42 9.04
N LEU A 140 10.25 -33.25 8.95
CA LEU A 140 9.45 -32.20 9.62
C LEU A 140 9.29 -32.45 11.14
N LYS A 141 10.33 -32.94 11.82
CA LYS A 141 10.34 -33.12 13.27
C LYS A 141 10.94 -31.86 13.92
N TYR A 142 10.11 -31.16 14.65
CA TYR A 142 10.53 -29.96 15.39
C TYR A 142 10.26 -30.13 16.88
N THR A 143 11.29 -29.92 17.70
CA THR A 143 11.24 -30.04 19.17
C THR A 143 11.60 -28.73 19.88
N GLY A 144 11.83 -27.65 19.12
CA GLY A 144 12.21 -26.36 19.67
C GLY A 144 11.06 -25.62 20.39
N PRO A 145 11.38 -24.52 21.09
CA PRO A 145 10.42 -23.79 21.93
C PRO A 145 9.50 -22.83 21.15
N ASN A 146 9.78 -22.54 19.87
CA ASN A 146 9.02 -21.55 19.10
C ASN A 146 7.66 -22.11 18.68
N ASP A 147 6.57 -21.44 19.08
CA ASP A 147 5.20 -21.87 18.81
C ASP A 147 4.84 -21.81 17.32
N LEU A 148 5.33 -20.82 16.58
CA LEU A 148 5.08 -20.71 15.14
C LEU A 148 5.76 -21.87 14.39
N ASP A 149 7.03 -22.12 14.65
CA ASP A 149 7.76 -23.20 14.00
C ASP A 149 7.13 -24.57 14.33
N ARG A 150 6.70 -24.77 15.59
CA ARG A 150 6.00 -26.00 16.01
C ARG A 150 4.68 -26.16 15.27
N MET A 151 3.88 -25.10 15.15
CA MET A 151 2.63 -25.12 14.40
C MET A 151 2.89 -25.45 12.92
N VAL A 152 3.81 -24.75 12.25
CA VAL A 152 4.15 -24.99 10.84
C VAL A 152 4.57 -26.42 10.60
N ASN A 153 5.56 -26.92 11.36
CA ASN A 153 6.04 -28.30 11.21
C ASN A 153 4.94 -29.33 11.50
N THR A 154 4.08 -29.08 12.50
CA THR A 154 2.96 -29.98 12.82
C THR A 154 1.94 -30.04 11.69
N LEU A 155 1.56 -28.90 11.13
CA LEU A 155 0.59 -28.84 10.03
C LEU A 155 1.15 -29.46 8.75
N LEU A 156 2.40 -29.17 8.39
CA LEU A 156 3.06 -29.80 7.23
C LEU A 156 3.21 -31.32 7.43
N THR A 157 3.56 -31.77 8.63
CA THR A 157 3.60 -33.24 8.97
C THR A 157 2.21 -33.86 8.82
N ALA A 158 1.15 -33.17 9.24
CA ALA A 158 -0.21 -33.67 9.10
C ALA A 158 -0.60 -33.81 7.61
N TRP A 159 -0.24 -32.82 6.77
CA TRP A 159 -0.45 -32.91 5.33
C TRP A 159 0.38 -34.05 4.68
N ALA A 160 1.63 -34.25 5.10
CA ALA A 160 2.44 -35.38 4.66
C ALA A 160 1.80 -36.73 5.05
N ARG A 161 1.25 -36.84 6.27
CA ARG A 161 0.49 -38.03 6.69
C ARG A 161 -0.77 -38.26 5.88
N ALA A 162 -1.54 -37.20 5.63
CA ALA A 162 -2.73 -37.29 4.78
C ALA A 162 -2.36 -37.77 3.37
N GLY A 163 -1.29 -37.22 2.78
CA GLY A 163 -0.77 -37.60 1.47
C GLY A 163 -0.24 -39.04 1.42
N SER A 164 0.28 -39.58 2.54
CA SER A 164 0.70 -40.97 2.64
C SER A 164 -0.44 -41.97 2.91
N GLY A 165 -1.71 -41.51 2.84
CA GLY A 165 -2.90 -42.38 3.05
C GLY A 165 -3.25 -42.61 4.51
N LYS A 166 -2.77 -41.76 5.44
CA LYS A 166 -3.05 -41.87 6.89
C LYS A 166 -3.86 -40.66 7.42
N PRO A 167 -5.03 -40.36 6.84
CA PRO A 167 -5.78 -39.14 7.20
C PRO A 167 -6.28 -39.14 8.65
N LYS A 168 -6.58 -40.30 9.24
CA LYS A 168 -6.99 -40.39 10.65
C LYS A 168 -5.87 -39.96 11.59
N GLU A 169 -4.62 -40.38 11.32
CA GLU A 169 -3.44 -39.98 12.09
C GLU A 169 -3.12 -38.50 11.89
N ALA A 170 -3.30 -37.98 10.66
CA ALA A 170 -3.17 -36.55 10.35
C ALA A 170 -4.16 -35.69 11.16
N LEU A 171 -5.44 -36.05 11.17
CA LEU A 171 -6.48 -35.38 11.95
C LEU A 171 -6.21 -35.44 13.45
N ALA A 172 -5.77 -36.61 13.97
CA ALA A 172 -5.40 -36.74 15.38
C ALA A 172 -4.23 -35.80 15.75
N LEU A 173 -3.24 -35.69 14.87
CA LEU A 173 -2.09 -34.79 15.07
C LEU A 173 -2.53 -33.32 15.14
N VAL A 174 -3.35 -32.86 14.20
CA VAL A 174 -3.85 -31.46 14.18
C VAL A 174 -4.76 -31.19 15.38
N ASN A 175 -5.71 -32.08 15.69
CA ASN A 175 -6.67 -31.86 16.78
C ASN A 175 -6.00 -31.86 18.17
N ASN A 176 -4.87 -32.54 18.33
CA ASN A 176 -4.11 -32.57 19.58
C ASN A 176 -3.07 -31.44 19.69
N MET A 177 -2.98 -30.55 18.69
CA MET A 177 -2.05 -29.42 18.70
C MET A 177 -2.39 -28.47 19.85
N LYS A 178 -1.38 -28.17 20.67
CA LYS A 178 -1.50 -27.24 21.80
C LYS A 178 -0.70 -25.98 21.53
N GLY A 179 -1.17 -24.86 22.04
CA GLY A 179 -0.48 -23.59 21.93
C GLY A 179 -1.37 -22.41 22.30
N PRO A 180 -0.89 -21.18 22.08
CA PRO A 180 -1.67 -19.94 22.28
C PRO A 180 -2.94 -19.89 21.43
N GLY A 181 -3.92 -19.09 21.87
CA GLY A 181 -5.25 -18.96 21.22
C GLY A 181 -5.21 -18.63 19.73
N TRP A 182 -4.21 -17.84 19.28
CA TRP A 182 -4.07 -17.47 17.88
C TRP A 182 -3.81 -18.66 16.93
N ILE A 183 -3.36 -19.82 17.44
CA ILE A 183 -3.17 -21.04 16.64
C ILE A 183 -4.52 -21.66 16.23
N SER A 184 -5.58 -21.39 16.97
CA SER A 184 -6.89 -22.04 16.85
C SER A 184 -7.46 -22.03 15.43
N ILE A 185 -7.40 -20.90 14.75
CA ILE A 185 -7.96 -20.78 13.38
C ILE A 185 -7.19 -21.66 12.38
N PHE A 186 -5.86 -21.71 12.48
CA PHE A 186 -5.04 -22.57 11.62
C PHE A 186 -5.31 -24.04 11.89
N GLN A 187 -5.46 -24.43 13.16
CA GLN A 187 -5.80 -25.78 13.58
C GLN A 187 -7.13 -26.22 13.00
N LYS A 188 -8.20 -25.45 13.24
CA LYS A 188 -9.56 -25.79 12.81
C LYS A 188 -9.67 -25.88 11.29
N TYR A 189 -9.09 -24.89 10.57
CA TYR A 189 -9.12 -24.87 9.12
C TYR A 189 -8.36 -26.06 8.50
N ASN A 190 -7.14 -26.37 8.97
CA ASN A 190 -6.37 -27.48 8.44
C ASN A 190 -6.99 -28.83 8.80
N ALA A 191 -7.58 -29.00 10.01
CA ALA A 191 -8.34 -30.19 10.35
C ALA A 191 -9.53 -30.38 9.38
N ALA A 192 -10.24 -29.32 9.06
CA ALA A 192 -11.34 -29.36 8.11
C ALA A 192 -10.87 -29.70 6.69
N ALA A 193 -9.81 -29.06 6.20
CA ALA A 193 -9.28 -29.30 4.86
C ALA A 193 -8.76 -30.73 4.69
N ILE A 194 -8.05 -31.28 5.68
CA ILE A 194 -7.62 -32.69 5.69
C ILE A 194 -8.84 -33.62 5.69
N ALA A 195 -9.88 -33.31 6.47
CA ALA A 195 -11.11 -34.08 6.50
C ALA A 195 -11.83 -34.07 5.14
N LEU A 196 -11.90 -32.89 4.46
CA LEU A 196 -12.48 -32.78 3.11
C LEU A 196 -11.73 -33.64 2.09
N VAL A 197 -10.40 -33.51 2.03
CA VAL A 197 -9.56 -34.30 1.11
C VAL A 197 -9.68 -35.80 1.35
N SER A 198 -9.94 -36.23 2.59
CA SER A 198 -10.14 -37.61 2.94
C SER A 198 -11.60 -38.11 2.84
N GLY A 199 -12.53 -37.28 2.39
CA GLY A 199 -13.95 -37.62 2.25
C GLY A 199 -14.73 -37.67 3.57
N ASN A 200 -14.16 -37.25 4.70
CA ASN A 200 -14.84 -37.19 5.99
C ASN A 200 -15.61 -35.89 6.17
N THR A 201 -16.77 -35.79 5.49
CA THR A 201 -17.59 -34.57 5.43
C THR A 201 -18.13 -34.14 6.79
N ASP A 202 -18.41 -35.04 7.72
CA ASP A 202 -18.93 -34.71 9.04
C ASP A 202 -17.88 -34.08 9.92
N ALA A 203 -16.65 -34.61 9.94
CA ALA A 203 -15.53 -34.00 10.63
C ALA A 203 -15.18 -32.65 10.02
N ALA A 204 -15.21 -32.52 8.69
CA ALA A 204 -14.97 -31.27 8.00
C ALA A 204 -16.01 -30.20 8.39
N ARG A 205 -17.28 -30.54 8.34
CA ARG A 205 -18.39 -29.64 8.73
C ARG A 205 -18.25 -29.15 10.17
N LYS A 206 -17.93 -30.06 11.09
CA LYS A 206 -17.69 -29.70 12.50
C LYS A 206 -16.57 -28.67 12.61
N SER A 207 -15.38 -28.97 12.08
CA SER A 207 -14.22 -28.08 12.18
C SER A 207 -14.41 -26.73 11.46
N LEU A 208 -15.14 -26.71 10.32
CA LEU A 208 -15.46 -25.48 9.62
C LEU A 208 -16.43 -24.60 10.42
N ASN A 209 -17.47 -25.18 11.04
CA ASN A 209 -18.37 -24.41 11.89
C ASN A 209 -17.63 -23.82 13.11
N GLU A 210 -16.71 -24.57 13.70
CA GLU A 210 -15.85 -24.06 14.78
C GLU A 210 -14.91 -22.95 14.28
N ALA A 211 -14.38 -23.05 13.05
CA ALA A 211 -13.50 -22.03 12.45
C ALA A 211 -14.26 -20.74 12.15
N VAL A 212 -15.46 -20.80 11.54
CA VAL A 212 -16.24 -19.60 11.16
C VAL A 212 -16.87 -18.89 12.35
N THR A 213 -16.95 -19.54 13.52
CA THR A 213 -17.38 -18.91 14.78
C THR A 213 -16.21 -18.32 15.58
N ASP A 214 -14.97 -18.60 15.20
CA ASP A 214 -13.75 -18.12 15.85
C ASP A 214 -13.41 -16.69 15.41
N ARG A 215 -14.10 -15.71 15.96
CA ARG A 215 -13.89 -14.29 15.60
C ARG A 215 -12.51 -13.77 15.99
N GLU A 216 -11.96 -14.23 17.10
CA GLU A 216 -10.61 -13.84 17.54
C GLU A 216 -9.54 -14.42 16.61
N GLY A 217 -9.67 -15.68 16.24
CA GLY A 217 -8.83 -16.31 15.22
C GLY A 217 -8.97 -15.63 13.85
N GLY A 218 -10.18 -15.25 13.46
CA GLY A 218 -10.45 -14.49 12.24
C GLY A 218 -9.74 -13.13 12.22
N ALA A 219 -9.69 -12.43 13.33
CA ALA A 219 -8.95 -11.18 13.45
C ALA A 219 -7.42 -11.38 13.37
N THR A 220 -6.93 -12.56 13.76
CA THR A 220 -5.51 -12.91 13.71
C THR A 220 -5.06 -13.33 12.30
N ALA A 221 -5.88 -14.11 11.59
CA ALA A 221 -5.56 -14.65 10.27
C ALA A 221 -6.80 -14.59 9.35
N SER A 222 -7.11 -13.40 8.87
CA SER A 222 -8.28 -13.09 8.07
C SER A 222 -8.41 -13.94 6.81
N ASP A 223 -7.29 -14.17 6.12
CA ASP A 223 -7.27 -15.00 4.91
C ASP A 223 -7.65 -16.45 5.20
N THR A 224 -7.11 -17.02 6.29
CA THR A 224 -7.46 -18.36 6.75
C THR A 224 -8.94 -18.47 7.14
N TYR A 225 -9.45 -17.43 7.81
CA TYR A 225 -10.87 -17.35 8.16
C TYR A 225 -11.77 -17.33 6.92
N MET A 226 -11.45 -16.48 5.92
CA MET A 226 -12.21 -16.41 4.68
C MET A 226 -12.16 -17.73 3.89
N ARG A 227 -11.01 -18.40 3.89
CA ARG A 227 -10.88 -19.75 3.30
C ARG A 227 -11.77 -20.76 4.02
N ALA A 228 -11.89 -20.70 5.35
CA ALA A 228 -12.79 -21.57 6.12
C ALA A 228 -14.27 -21.29 5.77
N VAL A 229 -14.67 -20.02 5.67
CA VAL A 229 -16.02 -19.59 5.23
C VAL A 229 -16.33 -20.16 3.84
N MET A 230 -15.46 -19.96 2.87
CA MET A 230 -15.66 -20.44 1.51
C MET A 230 -15.66 -21.97 1.42
N ALA A 231 -14.84 -22.66 2.21
CA ALA A 231 -14.84 -24.12 2.27
C ALA A 231 -16.16 -24.67 2.86
N LEU A 232 -16.70 -24.03 3.91
CA LEU A 232 -18.02 -24.36 4.46
C LEU A 232 -19.14 -24.19 3.42
N ALA A 233 -19.14 -23.04 2.74
CA ALA A 233 -20.14 -22.78 1.70
C ALA A 233 -20.10 -23.83 0.58
N ARG A 234 -18.90 -24.19 0.09
CA ARG A 234 -18.73 -25.26 -0.91
C ARG A 234 -19.20 -26.63 -0.40
N LEU A 235 -18.87 -26.96 0.85
CA LEU A 235 -19.30 -28.22 1.47
C LEU A 235 -20.82 -28.31 1.55
N GLU A 236 -21.50 -27.26 2.01
CA GLU A 236 -22.96 -27.24 2.12
C GLU A 236 -23.65 -27.22 0.74
N ALA A 237 -23.10 -26.50 -0.25
CA ALA A 237 -23.57 -26.52 -1.62
C ALA A 237 -23.47 -27.92 -2.25
N SER A 238 -22.35 -28.60 -2.05
CA SER A 238 -22.13 -29.97 -2.53
C SER A 238 -23.10 -30.96 -1.89
N ALA A 239 -23.46 -30.74 -0.62
CA ALA A 239 -24.46 -31.54 0.10
C ALA A 239 -25.91 -31.20 -0.27
N GLY A 240 -26.17 -30.24 -1.16
CA GLY A 240 -27.50 -29.77 -1.54
C GLY A 240 -28.15 -28.78 -0.58
N ASN A 241 -27.44 -28.33 0.43
CA ASN A 241 -27.91 -27.39 1.46
C ASN A 241 -27.70 -25.93 1.02
N LYS A 242 -28.34 -25.50 -0.09
CA LYS A 242 -28.15 -24.18 -0.68
C LYS A 242 -28.27 -23.04 0.32
N GLN A 243 -29.29 -23.07 1.20
CA GLN A 243 -29.48 -22.00 2.18
C GLN A 243 -28.31 -21.90 3.16
N LYS A 244 -27.85 -23.03 3.72
CA LYS A 244 -26.69 -23.04 4.63
C LYS A 244 -25.40 -22.57 3.96
N ALA A 245 -25.24 -22.86 2.66
CA ALA A 245 -24.11 -22.34 1.89
C ALA A 245 -24.17 -20.81 1.76
N LEU A 246 -25.35 -20.25 1.48
CA LEU A 246 -25.56 -18.79 1.40
C LEU A 246 -25.42 -18.11 2.79
N ASP A 247 -25.86 -18.78 3.86
CA ASP A 247 -25.68 -18.29 5.22
C ASP A 247 -24.19 -18.20 5.59
N ALA A 248 -23.38 -19.18 5.21
CA ALA A 248 -21.93 -19.13 5.39
C ALA A 248 -21.30 -17.97 4.61
N ILE A 249 -21.74 -17.74 3.36
CA ILE A 249 -21.29 -16.60 2.56
C ILE A 249 -21.68 -15.27 3.22
N ALA A 250 -22.88 -15.15 3.79
CA ALA A 250 -23.32 -13.94 4.48
C ALA A 250 -22.41 -13.61 5.69
N VAL A 251 -21.91 -14.61 6.40
CA VAL A 251 -20.89 -14.41 7.45
C VAL A 251 -19.62 -13.81 6.87
N GLY A 252 -19.14 -14.30 5.73
CA GLY A 252 -17.97 -13.76 5.05
C GLY A 252 -18.17 -12.31 4.57
N ASP A 253 -19.36 -11.96 4.08
CA ASP A 253 -19.66 -10.58 3.65
C ASP A 253 -19.62 -9.57 4.80
N THR A 254 -19.98 -10.00 6.01
CA THR A 254 -19.84 -9.10 7.19
C THR A 254 -18.38 -8.84 7.54
N PHE A 255 -17.49 -9.78 7.20
CA PHE A 255 -16.06 -9.69 7.48
C PHE A 255 -15.29 -8.98 6.37
N ALA A 256 -15.56 -9.33 5.12
CA ALA A 256 -14.92 -8.75 3.94
C ALA A 256 -15.97 -8.38 2.87
N PRO A 257 -16.62 -7.23 2.99
CA PRO A 257 -17.61 -6.77 2.01
C PRO A 257 -16.98 -6.65 0.61
N ASN A 258 -17.68 -7.13 -0.40
CA ASN A 258 -17.25 -7.06 -1.80
C ASN A 258 -16.02 -7.93 -2.18
N TYR A 259 -15.65 -8.91 -1.39
CA TYR A 259 -14.57 -9.84 -1.73
C TYR A 259 -14.93 -10.66 -2.98
N ALA A 260 -14.15 -10.49 -4.06
CA ALA A 260 -14.50 -11.05 -5.38
C ALA A 260 -14.66 -12.57 -5.39
N PRO A 261 -13.80 -13.39 -4.75
CA PRO A 261 -14.00 -14.85 -4.69
C PRO A 261 -15.30 -15.27 -3.98
N LEU A 262 -15.71 -14.50 -2.96
CA LEU A 262 -16.95 -14.79 -2.23
C LEU A 262 -18.18 -14.45 -3.07
N LYS A 263 -18.13 -13.34 -3.83
CA LYS A 263 -19.19 -12.98 -4.79
C LYS A 263 -19.34 -14.01 -5.91
N ALA A 264 -18.24 -14.46 -6.49
CA ALA A 264 -18.22 -15.48 -7.52
C ALA A 264 -18.80 -16.81 -6.99
N LEU A 265 -18.39 -17.19 -5.77
CA LEU A 265 -18.91 -18.39 -5.10
C LEU A 265 -20.41 -18.29 -4.83
N ARG A 266 -20.90 -17.13 -4.39
CA ARG A 266 -22.34 -16.88 -4.21
C ARG A 266 -23.11 -17.09 -5.51
N GLN A 267 -22.66 -16.42 -6.58
CA GLN A 267 -23.29 -16.49 -7.88
C GLN A 267 -23.37 -17.94 -8.39
N SER A 268 -22.28 -18.69 -8.29
CA SER A 268 -22.22 -20.10 -8.66
C SER A 268 -23.26 -20.93 -7.86
N ILE A 269 -23.34 -20.74 -6.54
CA ILE A 269 -24.31 -21.45 -5.68
C ILE A 269 -25.75 -21.02 -5.98
N GLU A 270 -26.01 -19.75 -6.26
CA GLU A 270 -27.35 -19.24 -6.64
C GLU A 270 -27.82 -19.85 -7.95
N MET A 271 -26.91 -20.08 -8.90
CA MET A 271 -27.18 -20.80 -10.15
C MET A 271 -27.38 -22.31 -9.96
N GLY A 272 -27.18 -22.83 -8.75
CA GLY A 272 -27.34 -24.26 -8.42
C GLY A 272 -26.12 -25.11 -8.70
N GLU A 273 -24.98 -24.48 -8.96
CA GLU A 273 -23.72 -25.21 -9.15
C GLU A 273 -23.19 -25.77 -7.84
N LYS A 274 -22.28 -26.75 -7.96
CA LYS A 274 -21.58 -27.38 -6.85
C LYS A 274 -20.09 -27.10 -6.98
N PRO A 275 -19.62 -25.90 -6.63
CA PRO A 275 -18.22 -25.53 -6.83
C PRO A 275 -17.30 -26.43 -6.01
N PRO A 276 -16.17 -26.92 -6.60
CA PRO A 276 -15.24 -27.81 -5.93
C PRO A 276 -14.51 -27.12 -4.77
N GLN A 277 -13.98 -27.91 -3.85
CA GLN A 277 -13.08 -27.40 -2.80
C GLN A 277 -11.78 -26.86 -3.41
N GLN A 278 -11.19 -25.86 -2.77
CA GLN A 278 -9.93 -25.27 -3.23
C GLN A 278 -8.72 -26.17 -2.98
N ILE A 279 -8.78 -26.99 -1.92
CA ILE A 279 -7.72 -27.93 -1.59
C ILE A 279 -8.24 -29.33 -1.92
N THR A 280 -7.55 -30.01 -2.83
CA THR A 280 -7.92 -31.35 -3.32
C THR A 280 -6.88 -32.42 -2.99
N ASN A 281 -5.68 -32.03 -2.60
CA ASN A 281 -4.58 -32.94 -2.29
C ASN A 281 -3.63 -32.36 -1.22
N ALA A 282 -2.68 -33.18 -0.79
CA ALA A 282 -1.75 -32.83 0.29
C ALA A 282 -0.74 -31.76 -0.09
N VAL A 283 -0.36 -31.63 -1.37
CA VAL A 283 0.58 -30.61 -1.83
C VAL A 283 -0.07 -29.24 -1.77
N GLU A 284 -1.30 -29.10 -2.28
CA GLU A 284 -2.10 -27.87 -2.17
C GLU A 284 -2.38 -27.51 -0.70
N GLY A 285 -2.60 -28.52 0.15
CA GLY A 285 -2.76 -28.31 1.57
C GLY A 285 -1.52 -27.72 2.24
N ALA A 286 -0.34 -28.21 1.90
CA ALA A 286 0.92 -27.67 2.38
C ALA A 286 1.16 -26.23 1.84
N ALA A 287 0.86 -25.98 0.56
CA ALA A 287 0.89 -24.64 -0.02
C ALA A 287 -0.02 -23.68 0.76
N SER A 288 -1.24 -24.12 1.08
CA SER A 288 -2.20 -23.32 1.87
C SER A 288 -1.70 -23.00 3.28
N VAL A 289 -0.95 -23.90 3.92
CA VAL A 289 -0.31 -23.63 5.22
C VAL A 289 0.67 -22.46 5.07
N MET A 290 1.57 -22.51 4.09
CA MET A 290 2.58 -21.46 3.86
C MET A 290 1.93 -20.12 3.52
N PHE A 291 0.92 -20.11 2.66
CA PHE A 291 0.14 -18.92 2.36
C PHE A 291 -0.56 -18.33 3.60
N SER A 292 -1.22 -19.17 4.39
CA SER A 292 -1.96 -18.71 5.58
C SER A 292 -1.06 -18.04 6.61
N ILE A 293 0.17 -18.54 6.77
CA ILE A 293 1.16 -17.95 7.66
C ILE A 293 1.68 -16.64 7.10
N ALA A 294 1.97 -16.58 5.80
CA ALA A 294 2.36 -15.35 5.12
C ALA A 294 1.30 -14.25 5.34
N GLY A 295 0.02 -14.56 5.11
CA GLY A 295 -1.09 -13.63 5.34
C GLY A 295 -1.18 -13.13 6.78
N ALA A 296 -1.00 -14.01 7.76
CA ALA A 296 -1.03 -13.64 9.19
C ALA A 296 0.18 -12.80 9.63
N LEU A 297 1.33 -12.96 8.96
CA LEU A 297 2.56 -12.18 9.22
C LEU A 297 2.63 -10.89 8.41
N ASN A 298 1.74 -10.70 7.44
CA ASN A 298 1.78 -9.56 6.52
C ASN A 298 1.50 -8.24 7.24
N ARG A 299 2.57 -7.55 7.60
CA ARG A 299 2.59 -6.25 8.25
C ARG A 299 3.84 -5.49 7.86
N GLU A 300 3.83 -4.19 8.02
CA GLU A 300 4.97 -3.32 7.75
C GLU A 300 6.25 -3.82 8.47
N GLY A 301 7.34 -3.92 7.73
CA GLY A 301 8.64 -4.41 8.20
C GLY A 301 8.79 -5.94 8.23
N ALA A 302 7.84 -6.70 7.69
CA ALA A 302 7.89 -8.15 7.59
C ALA A 302 7.96 -8.67 6.14
N GLU A 303 8.18 -7.79 5.17
CA GLU A 303 8.06 -8.07 3.74
C GLU A 303 8.94 -9.24 3.29
N GLU A 304 10.16 -9.33 3.77
CA GLU A 304 11.11 -10.40 3.41
C GLU A 304 10.62 -11.78 3.89
N ILE A 305 10.25 -11.89 5.16
CA ILE A 305 9.77 -13.16 5.71
C ILE A 305 8.43 -13.60 5.09
N VAL A 306 7.55 -12.65 4.81
CA VAL A 306 6.28 -12.91 4.12
C VAL A 306 6.55 -13.38 2.69
N THR A 307 7.47 -12.72 1.96
CA THR A 307 7.90 -13.15 0.63
C THR A 307 8.45 -14.58 0.66
N LEU A 308 9.27 -14.93 1.64
CA LEU A 308 9.82 -16.27 1.78
C LEU A 308 8.70 -17.34 1.91
N TYR A 309 7.72 -17.10 2.78
CA TYR A 309 6.58 -18.02 2.94
C TYR A 309 5.72 -18.10 1.65
N LEU A 310 5.49 -16.98 0.98
CA LEU A 310 4.72 -16.96 -0.28
C LEU A 310 5.46 -17.65 -1.44
N GLN A 311 6.78 -17.47 -1.55
CA GLN A 311 7.56 -18.15 -2.59
C GLN A 311 7.57 -19.68 -2.35
N THR A 312 7.62 -20.13 -1.10
CA THR A 312 7.48 -21.54 -0.79
C THR A 312 6.06 -22.05 -1.07
N SER A 313 5.01 -21.26 -0.81
CA SER A 313 3.63 -21.57 -1.23
C SER A 313 3.52 -21.70 -2.75
N ARG A 314 4.07 -20.73 -3.51
CA ARG A 314 4.10 -20.72 -4.98
C ARG A 314 4.84 -21.93 -5.56
N ALA A 315 5.89 -22.39 -4.89
CA ALA A 315 6.65 -23.57 -5.35
C ALA A 315 5.80 -24.86 -5.34
N LEU A 316 4.81 -24.95 -4.42
CA LEU A 316 3.90 -26.08 -4.30
C LEU A 316 2.61 -25.89 -5.12
N ASP A 317 2.13 -24.65 -5.24
CA ASP A 317 0.94 -24.29 -6.01
C ASP A 317 1.23 -23.04 -6.88
N PRO A 318 1.85 -23.21 -8.06
CA PRO A 318 2.24 -22.11 -8.92
C PRO A 318 1.07 -21.31 -9.51
N GLN A 319 -0.14 -21.89 -9.52
CA GLN A 319 -1.34 -21.30 -10.09
C GLN A 319 -2.23 -20.62 -9.04
N SER A 320 -1.80 -20.55 -7.79
CA SER A 320 -2.55 -19.88 -6.73
C SER A 320 -2.66 -18.38 -6.99
N ALA A 321 -3.83 -17.91 -7.42
CA ALA A 321 -4.09 -16.50 -7.66
C ALA A 321 -3.86 -15.64 -6.40
N ASP A 322 -4.29 -16.12 -5.24
CA ASP A 322 -4.11 -15.42 -3.97
C ASP A 322 -2.61 -15.20 -3.66
N THR A 323 -1.78 -16.25 -3.87
CA THR A 323 -0.33 -16.18 -3.65
C THR A 323 0.34 -15.20 -4.63
N LEU A 324 -0.03 -15.26 -5.91
CA LEU A 324 0.53 -14.41 -6.95
C LEU A 324 0.19 -12.93 -6.73
N ILE A 325 -1.07 -12.62 -6.39
CA ILE A 325 -1.50 -11.23 -6.13
C ILE A 325 -0.80 -10.67 -4.89
N LEU A 326 -0.69 -11.46 -3.82
CA LEU A 326 0.00 -11.00 -2.61
C LEU A 326 1.50 -10.79 -2.84
N LEU A 327 2.16 -11.66 -3.64
CA LEU A 327 3.55 -11.45 -4.08
C LEU A 327 3.70 -10.20 -4.94
N GLY A 328 2.73 -9.91 -5.82
CA GLY A 328 2.69 -8.68 -6.62
C GLY A 328 2.65 -7.44 -5.74
N GLY A 329 1.71 -7.39 -4.80
CA GLY A 329 1.58 -6.26 -3.87
C GLY A 329 2.80 -6.07 -2.96
N LEU A 330 3.45 -7.15 -2.52
CA LEU A 330 4.72 -7.06 -1.77
C LEU A 330 5.85 -6.53 -2.63
N ALA A 331 5.95 -6.97 -3.89
CA ALA A 331 6.95 -6.46 -4.81
C ALA A 331 6.78 -4.95 -5.09
N GLU A 332 5.53 -4.45 -5.17
CA GLU A 332 5.25 -3.01 -5.22
C GLU A 332 5.72 -2.28 -3.95
N ALA A 333 5.36 -2.80 -2.76
CA ALA A 333 5.78 -2.23 -1.49
C ALA A 333 7.31 -2.18 -1.35
N MET A 334 8.00 -3.19 -1.87
CA MET A 334 9.45 -3.29 -1.93
C MET A 334 10.09 -2.51 -3.10
N LYS A 335 9.30 -1.70 -3.84
CA LYS A 335 9.75 -0.92 -5.01
C LYS A 335 10.37 -1.77 -6.13
N GLN A 336 9.82 -2.95 -6.37
CA GLN A 336 10.23 -3.91 -7.40
C GLN A 336 9.11 -4.10 -8.45
N PRO A 337 8.73 -3.06 -9.20
CA PRO A 337 7.55 -3.09 -10.05
C PRO A 337 7.62 -4.11 -11.19
N ASP A 338 8.81 -4.39 -11.74
CA ASP A 338 8.94 -5.42 -12.78
C ASP A 338 8.63 -6.83 -12.25
N ARG A 339 8.95 -7.11 -10.99
CA ARG A 339 8.54 -8.37 -10.34
C ARG A 339 7.03 -8.40 -10.07
N ALA A 340 6.46 -7.27 -9.65
CA ALA A 340 5.01 -7.16 -9.47
C ALA A 340 4.26 -7.43 -10.78
N ILE A 341 4.68 -6.82 -11.88
CA ILE A 341 4.16 -7.04 -13.23
C ILE A 341 4.21 -8.53 -13.60
N ALA A 342 5.32 -9.21 -13.32
CA ALA A 342 5.46 -10.63 -13.62
C ALA A 342 4.45 -11.48 -12.81
N PHE A 343 4.29 -11.22 -11.51
CA PHE A 343 3.33 -11.94 -10.67
C PHE A 343 1.89 -11.70 -11.11
N TYR A 344 1.50 -10.46 -11.43
CA TYR A 344 0.14 -10.17 -11.88
C TYR A 344 -0.20 -10.82 -13.22
N ARG A 345 0.76 -10.91 -14.15
CA ARG A 345 0.59 -11.61 -15.44
C ARG A 345 0.40 -13.12 -15.28
N ASP A 346 1.00 -13.72 -14.25
CA ASP A 346 0.92 -15.16 -13.99
C ASP A 346 -0.43 -15.58 -13.39
N VAL A 347 -1.30 -14.65 -12.98
CA VAL A 347 -2.61 -14.97 -12.37
C VAL A 347 -3.52 -15.64 -13.41
N PRO A 348 -4.07 -16.84 -13.11
CA PRO A 348 -4.91 -17.58 -14.06
C PRO A 348 -6.14 -16.80 -14.52
N LYS A 349 -6.47 -16.89 -15.81
CA LYS A 349 -7.57 -16.14 -16.44
C LYS A 349 -8.96 -16.54 -15.94
N ASP A 350 -9.12 -17.78 -15.50
CA ASP A 350 -10.34 -18.34 -14.93
C ASP A 350 -10.52 -18.03 -13.45
N SER A 351 -9.52 -17.44 -12.81
CA SER A 351 -9.61 -17.04 -11.41
C SER A 351 -10.58 -15.85 -11.24
N PRO A 352 -11.47 -15.88 -10.22
CA PRO A 352 -12.26 -14.71 -9.83
C PRO A 352 -11.41 -13.48 -9.48
N MET A 353 -10.13 -13.69 -9.18
CA MET A 353 -9.17 -12.63 -8.86
C MET A 353 -8.44 -12.07 -10.09
N HIS A 354 -8.57 -12.70 -11.26
CA HIS A 354 -7.84 -12.30 -12.47
C HIS A 354 -8.08 -10.82 -12.82
N ARG A 355 -9.34 -10.36 -12.79
CA ARG A 355 -9.63 -8.96 -13.11
C ARG A 355 -8.96 -7.98 -12.14
N ILE A 356 -8.81 -8.35 -10.87
CA ILE A 356 -8.10 -7.52 -9.88
C ILE A 356 -6.61 -7.46 -10.22
N SER A 357 -6.00 -8.59 -10.60
CA SER A 357 -4.58 -8.61 -11.01
C SER A 357 -4.34 -7.79 -12.27
N GLU A 358 -5.25 -7.83 -13.24
CA GLU A 358 -5.15 -7.04 -14.47
C GLU A 358 -5.26 -5.53 -14.19
N LEU A 359 -6.12 -5.11 -13.24
CA LEU A 359 -6.18 -3.71 -12.80
C LEU A 359 -4.86 -3.26 -12.15
N GLN A 360 -4.31 -4.08 -11.26
CA GLN A 360 -3.01 -3.79 -10.63
C GLN A 360 -1.88 -3.78 -11.65
N LEU A 361 -1.88 -4.72 -12.61
CA LEU A 361 -0.93 -4.73 -13.71
C LEU A 361 -0.94 -3.40 -14.48
N GLY A 362 -2.13 -2.89 -14.83
CA GLY A 362 -2.27 -1.62 -15.53
C GLY A 362 -1.71 -0.44 -14.72
N LEU A 363 -2.00 -0.38 -13.43
CA LEU A 363 -1.49 0.67 -12.53
C LEU A 363 0.04 0.58 -12.38
N THR A 364 0.58 -0.63 -12.19
CA THR A 364 2.04 -0.82 -12.04
C THR A 364 2.80 -0.50 -13.33
N LEU A 365 2.23 -0.81 -14.50
CA LEU A 365 2.78 -0.41 -15.80
C LEU A 365 2.90 1.13 -15.89
N ALA A 366 1.89 1.88 -15.47
CA ALA A 366 1.92 3.34 -15.47
C ALA A 366 3.04 3.87 -14.55
N GLN A 367 3.16 3.33 -13.34
CA GLN A 367 4.21 3.71 -12.39
C GLN A 367 5.64 3.47 -12.89
N THR A 368 5.82 2.50 -13.81
CA THR A 368 7.12 2.23 -14.44
C THR A 368 7.39 3.10 -15.67
N GLY A 369 6.54 4.09 -15.95
CA GLY A 369 6.64 4.95 -17.12
C GLY A 369 6.12 4.33 -18.43
N LYS A 370 5.57 3.10 -18.39
CA LYS A 370 4.94 2.41 -19.53
C LYS A 370 3.50 2.90 -19.73
N VAL A 371 3.29 4.22 -19.75
CA VAL A 371 1.97 4.87 -19.70
C VAL A 371 1.07 4.42 -20.85
N GLU A 372 1.57 4.35 -22.08
CA GLU A 372 0.77 3.93 -23.23
C GLU A 372 0.37 2.44 -23.16
N GLU A 373 1.26 1.57 -22.67
CA GLU A 373 0.93 0.16 -22.44
C GLU A 373 -0.17 0.04 -21.36
N ALA A 374 -0.07 0.80 -20.28
CA ALA A 374 -1.06 0.87 -19.22
C ALA A 374 -2.43 1.36 -19.73
N ARG A 375 -2.45 2.43 -20.54
CA ARG A 375 -3.67 2.97 -21.17
C ARG A 375 -4.36 1.92 -22.02
N ASN A 376 -3.64 1.31 -22.97
CA ASN A 376 -4.18 0.30 -23.86
C ASN A 376 -4.72 -0.92 -23.10
N HIS A 377 -3.97 -1.35 -22.06
CA HIS A 377 -4.36 -2.47 -21.22
C HIS A 377 -5.68 -2.18 -20.46
N LEU A 378 -5.76 -1.06 -19.74
CA LEU A 378 -6.95 -0.69 -18.97
C LEU A 378 -8.15 -0.36 -19.85
N GLN A 379 -7.94 0.21 -21.05
CA GLN A 379 -8.99 0.39 -22.05
C GLN A 379 -9.57 -0.95 -22.51
N SER A 380 -8.73 -1.96 -22.73
CA SER A 380 -9.19 -3.31 -23.07
C SER A 380 -10.03 -3.94 -21.95
N LEU A 381 -9.67 -3.70 -20.70
CA LEU A 381 -10.47 -4.12 -19.55
C LEU A 381 -11.84 -3.44 -19.53
N LEU A 382 -11.91 -2.14 -19.78
CA LEU A 382 -13.17 -1.39 -19.88
C LEU A 382 -14.06 -1.93 -21.00
N GLN A 383 -13.48 -2.28 -22.17
CA GLN A 383 -14.24 -2.88 -23.27
C GLN A 383 -14.78 -4.27 -22.93
N SER A 384 -14.03 -5.06 -22.15
CA SER A 384 -14.44 -6.42 -21.76
C SER A 384 -15.59 -6.43 -20.74
N ASP A 385 -15.66 -5.43 -19.87
CA ASP A 385 -16.77 -5.21 -18.93
C ASP A 385 -16.99 -3.72 -18.67
N PRO A 386 -17.84 -3.08 -19.49
CA PRO A 386 -18.14 -1.66 -19.37
C PRO A 386 -18.90 -1.27 -18.09
N LYS A 387 -19.31 -2.24 -17.27
CA LYS A 387 -20.04 -1.97 -16.01
C LYS A 387 -19.13 -2.01 -14.77
N ASP A 388 -17.87 -2.40 -14.92
CA ASP A 388 -16.93 -2.46 -13.79
C ASP A 388 -16.37 -1.08 -13.46
N ILE A 389 -16.95 -0.42 -12.47
CA ILE A 389 -16.53 0.91 -11.98
C ILE A 389 -15.04 0.95 -11.58
N ARG A 390 -14.47 -0.15 -11.08
CA ARG A 390 -13.05 -0.22 -10.69
C ARG A 390 -12.12 -0.01 -11.88
N SER A 391 -12.50 -0.47 -13.06
CA SER A 391 -11.74 -0.25 -14.29
C SER A 391 -11.70 1.22 -14.69
N TYR A 392 -12.82 1.96 -14.51
CA TYR A 392 -12.85 3.42 -14.71
C TYR A 392 -11.96 4.15 -13.71
N LEU A 393 -11.97 3.72 -12.44
CA LEU A 393 -11.11 4.31 -11.40
C LEU A 393 -9.62 4.07 -11.71
N ALA A 394 -9.24 2.85 -12.08
CA ALA A 394 -7.86 2.53 -12.44
C ALA A 394 -7.40 3.31 -13.70
N TYR A 395 -8.22 3.34 -14.73
CA TYR A 395 -7.89 4.07 -15.96
C TYR A 395 -7.83 5.58 -15.71
N GLY A 396 -8.78 6.14 -14.94
CA GLY A 396 -8.78 7.54 -14.56
C GLY A 396 -7.55 7.94 -13.74
N SER A 397 -7.04 7.06 -12.87
CA SER A 397 -5.77 7.30 -12.14
C SER A 397 -4.59 7.45 -13.10
N VAL A 398 -4.46 6.56 -14.09
CA VAL A 398 -3.39 6.64 -15.10
C VAL A 398 -3.51 7.93 -15.94
N LEU A 399 -4.74 8.34 -16.27
CA LEU A 399 -4.98 9.61 -16.99
C LEU A 399 -4.63 10.84 -16.13
N SER A 400 -4.92 10.78 -14.83
CA SER A 400 -4.55 11.83 -13.87
C SER A 400 -3.03 11.98 -13.75
N ASP A 401 -2.31 10.88 -13.60
CA ASP A 401 -0.84 10.88 -13.51
C ASP A 401 -0.19 11.41 -14.80
N ALA A 402 -0.82 11.12 -15.94
CA ALA A 402 -0.43 11.66 -17.24
C ALA A 402 -0.87 13.12 -17.47
N LYS A 403 -1.57 13.75 -16.50
CA LYS A 403 -2.17 15.10 -16.59
C LYS A 403 -3.14 15.27 -17.78
N ASP A 404 -3.71 14.15 -18.27
CA ASP A 404 -4.70 14.14 -19.35
C ASP A 404 -6.12 14.31 -18.77
N TYR A 405 -6.36 15.50 -18.20
CA TYR A 405 -7.61 15.79 -17.48
C TYR A 405 -8.85 15.76 -18.37
N LYS A 406 -8.68 15.99 -19.69
CA LYS A 406 -9.80 15.89 -20.63
C LYS A 406 -10.25 14.43 -20.78
N ALA A 407 -9.33 13.53 -21.08
CA ALA A 407 -9.64 12.10 -21.16
C ALA A 407 -10.12 11.54 -19.80
N MET A 408 -9.58 12.07 -18.69
CA MET A 408 -10.02 11.72 -17.34
C MET A 408 -11.49 12.10 -17.10
N ALA A 409 -11.93 13.31 -17.47
CA ALA A 409 -13.32 13.73 -17.36
C ALA A 409 -14.23 12.84 -18.22
N GLU A 410 -13.88 12.63 -19.49
CA GLU A 410 -14.64 11.75 -20.42
C GLU A 410 -14.75 10.31 -19.90
N ASN A 411 -13.71 9.79 -19.25
CA ASN A 411 -13.74 8.48 -18.62
C ASN A 411 -14.72 8.43 -17.45
N TYR A 412 -14.72 9.44 -16.59
CA TYR A 412 -15.62 9.47 -15.45
C TYR A 412 -17.06 9.87 -15.81
N ASP A 413 -17.29 10.58 -16.91
CA ASP A 413 -18.65 10.77 -17.46
C ASP A 413 -19.29 9.42 -17.77
N LYS A 414 -18.55 8.51 -18.44
CA LYS A 414 -19.03 7.15 -18.70
C LYS A 414 -19.23 6.35 -17.40
N ALA A 415 -18.37 6.51 -16.42
CA ALA A 415 -18.54 5.86 -15.12
C ALA A 415 -19.83 6.32 -14.42
N VAL A 416 -20.15 7.62 -14.47
CA VAL A 416 -21.40 8.17 -13.91
C VAL A 416 -22.63 7.68 -14.68
N GLU A 417 -22.55 7.51 -16.00
CA GLU A 417 -23.62 6.88 -16.80
C GLU A 417 -23.87 5.44 -16.34
N VAL A 418 -22.81 4.67 -16.06
CA VAL A 418 -22.91 3.29 -15.55
C VAL A 418 -23.52 3.24 -14.14
N ILE A 419 -23.16 4.17 -13.26
CA ILE A 419 -23.70 4.31 -11.90
C ILE A 419 -25.21 4.61 -11.96
N GLY A 420 -25.64 5.46 -12.89
CA GLY A 420 -27.03 5.82 -13.12
C GLY A 420 -27.60 6.76 -12.05
N ALA A 421 -28.95 6.78 -11.97
CA ALA A 421 -29.67 7.78 -11.18
C ALA A 421 -29.58 7.59 -9.64
N VAL A 422 -29.23 6.40 -9.17
CA VAL A 422 -29.22 6.06 -7.74
C VAL A 422 -27.83 5.56 -7.33
N PRO A 423 -26.84 6.46 -7.15
CA PRO A 423 -25.49 6.08 -6.73
C PRO A 423 -25.47 5.52 -5.32
N GLN A 424 -24.57 4.57 -5.09
CA GLN A 424 -24.28 3.99 -3.79
C GLN A 424 -23.25 4.84 -3.03
N LYS A 425 -23.13 4.62 -1.72
CA LYS A 425 -22.13 5.32 -0.90
C LYS A 425 -20.69 5.15 -1.42
N SER A 426 -20.36 3.98 -1.98
CA SER A 426 -19.03 3.70 -2.55
C SER A 426 -18.70 4.54 -3.79
N ASP A 427 -19.70 5.09 -4.48
CA ASP A 427 -19.50 5.79 -5.75
C ASP A 427 -19.00 7.22 -5.58
N TRP A 428 -18.89 7.72 -4.32
CA TRP A 428 -18.35 9.04 -4.02
C TRP A 428 -16.99 9.31 -4.69
N THR A 429 -16.16 8.27 -4.84
CA THR A 429 -14.84 8.38 -5.47
C THR A 429 -14.91 8.77 -6.94
N VAL A 430 -15.91 8.27 -7.68
CA VAL A 430 -16.10 8.62 -9.10
C VAL A 430 -16.45 10.10 -9.24
N PHE A 431 -17.39 10.60 -8.45
CA PHE A 431 -17.77 12.02 -8.45
C PHE A 431 -16.59 12.90 -8.02
N PHE A 432 -15.85 12.49 -6.98
CA PHE A 432 -14.66 13.22 -6.52
C PHE A 432 -13.59 13.32 -7.60
N GLN A 433 -13.27 12.23 -8.27
CA GLN A 433 -12.26 12.21 -9.33
C GLN A 433 -12.70 12.99 -10.58
N ARG A 434 -14.00 12.95 -10.93
CA ARG A 434 -14.54 13.76 -12.02
C ARG A 434 -14.48 15.25 -11.68
N ALA A 435 -14.80 15.61 -10.44
CA ALA A 435 -14.68 16.97 -9.94
C ALA A 435 -13.25 17.50 -10.06
N ILE A 436 -12.24 16.69 -9.69
CA ILE A 436 -10.84 17.05 -9.87
C ILE A 436 -10.52 17.29 -11.35
N ALA A 437 -10.96 16.40 -12.25
CA ALA A 437 -10.72 16.56 -13.68
C ALA A 437 -11.30 17.89 -14.21
N HIS A 438 -12.54 18.23 -13.87
CA HIS A 438 -13.18 19.48 -14.25
C HIS A 438 -12.51 20.70 -13.61
N GLU A 439 -12.08 20.60 -12.34
CA GLU A 439 -11.36 21.69 -11.67
C GLU A 439 -10.03 21.99 -12.40
N ARG A 440 -9.25 20.96 -12.74
CA ARG A 440 -8.01 21.12 -13.51
C ARG A 440 -8.23 21.68 -14.92
N LEU A 441 -9.39 21.41 -15.52
CA LEU A 441 -9.83 22.03 -16.78
C LEU A 441 -10.39 23.45 -16.60
N LYS A 442 -10.46 23.96 -15.35
CA LYS A 442 -11.06 25.27 -15.00
C LYS A 442 -12.57 25.35 -15.27
N GLU A 443 -13.24 24.21 -15.30
CA GLU A 443 -14.69 24.08 -15.47
C GLU A 443 -15.39 23.97 -14.11
N TRP A 444 -15.30 25.05 -13.31
CA TRP A 444 -15.77 25.05 -11.92
C TRP A 444 -17.27 24.77 -11.77
N ASP A 445 -18.07 25.25 -12.71
CA ASP A 445 -19.51 25.02 -12.79
C ASP A 445 -19.89 23.53 -12.87
N LYS A 446 -18.98 22.68 -13.33
CA LYS A 446 -19.13 21.23 -13.34
C LYS A 446 -18.44 20.57 -12.12
N ALA A 447 -17.32 21.10 -11.68
CA ALA A 447 -16.55 20.54 -10.57
C ALA A 447 -17.29 20.63 -9.23
N GLU A 448 -17.84 21.81 -8.89
CA GLU A 448 -18.47 22.04 -7.60
C GLU A 448 -19.68 21.13 -7.31
N PRO A 449 -20.61 20.92 -8.24
CA PRO A 449 -21.71 19.95 -8.04
C PRO A 449 -21.21 18.53 -7.76
N ASP A 450 -20.13 18.10 -8.42
CA ASP A 450 -19.58 16.76 -8.23
C ASP A 450 -18.87 16.63 -6.86
N PHE A 451 -18.12 17.64 -6.39
CA PHE A 451 -17.60 17.65 -5.02
C PHE A 451 -18.72 17.57 -3.99
N LYS A 452 -19.80 18.34 -4.17
CA LYS A 452 -20.98 18.29 -3.29
C LYS A 452 -21.61 16.91 -3.32
N ARG A 453 -21.75 16.31 -4.52
CA ARG A 453 -22.31 14.96 -4.65
C ARG A 453 -21.45 13.91 -3.96
N ALA A 454 -20.14 14.03 -4.04
CA ALA A 454 -19.22 13.15 -3.31
C ALA A 454 -19.41 13.26 -1.79
N LEU A 455 -19.63 14.47 -1.25
CA LEU A 455 -19.91 14.69 0.19
C LEU A 455 -21.32 14.22 0.60
N GLU A 456 -22.34 14.31 -0.27
CA GLU A 456 -23.65 13.71 0.01
C GLU A 456 -23.55 12.19 0.20
N LEU A 457 -22.73 11.52 -0.60
CA LEU A 457 -22.50 10.08 -0.53
C LEU A 457 -21.58 9.68 0.63
N ASN A 458 -20.59 10.51 0.94
CA ASN A 458 -19.63 10.30 2.04
C ASN A 458 -19.28 11.62 2.76
N PRO A 459 -20.12 12.06 3.72
CA PRO A 459 -20.01 13.39 4.35
C PRO A 459 -18.71 13.64 5.14
N GLU A 460 -18.11 12.60 5.68
CA GLU A 460 -16.91 12.67 6.52
C GLU A 460 -15.63 12.32 5.75
N GLN A 461 -15.60 12.53 4.43
CA GLN A 461 -14.42 12.22 3.63
C GLN A 461 -13.42 13.38 3.65
N PRO A 462 -12.26 13.23 4.35
CA PRO A 462 -11.34 14.34 4.58
C PRO A 462 -10.79 14.96 3.31
N GLN A 463 -10.49 14.14 2.30
CA GLN A 463 -9.95 14.63 1.03
C GLN A 463 -10.95 15.51 0.29
N VAL A 464 -12.24 15.10 0.26
CA VAL A 464 -13.28 15.88 -0.43
C VAL A 464 -13.56 17.20 0.31
N LEU A 465 -13.67 17.13 1.65
CA LEU A 465 -13.82 18.30 2.50
C LEU A 465 -12.68 19.31 2.29
N ASN A 466 -11.45 18.80 2.29
CA ASN A 466 -10.27 19.61 2.06
C ASN A 466 -10.25 20.23 0.65
N TYR A 467 -10.51 19.43 -0.37
CA TYR A 467 -10.40 19.86 -1.77
C TYR A 467 -11.45 20.93 -2.12
N LEU A 468 -12.71 20.71 -1.73
CA LEU A 468 -13.78 21.68 -1.96
C LEU A 468 -13.55 22.95 -1.15
N GLY A 469 -13.20 22.82 0.14
CA GLY A 469 -12.91 23.94 1.02
C GLY A 469 -11.73 24.78 0.51
N TYR A 470 -10.63 24.15 0.15
CA TYR A 470 -9.46 24.81 -0.43
C TYR A 470 -9.81 25.56 -1.73
N SER A 471 -10.56 24.90 -2.63
CA SER A 471 -10.98 25.52 -3.89
C SER A 471 -11.86 26.77 -3.67
N TRP A 472 -12.73 26.76 -2.66
CA TRP A 472 -13.52 27.94 -2.30
C TRP A 472 -12.66 29.06 -1.71
N VAL A 473 -11.68 28.72 -0.87
CA VAL A 473 -10.72 29.71 -0.33
C VAL A 473 -9.91 30.34 -1.44
N ASP A 474 -9.40 29.54 -2.37
CA ASP A 474 -8.62 30.06 -3.50
C ASP A 474 -9.43 30.99 -4.41
N LYS A 475 -10.69 30.68 -4.63
CA LYS A 475 -11.64 31.51 -5.40
C LYS A 475 -12.21 32.69 -4.60
N GLY A 476 -11.98 32.76 -3.30
CA GLY A 476 -12.53 33.83 -2.43
C GLY A 476 -14.05 33.74 -2.23
N ILE A 477 -14.65 32.56 -2.33
CA ILE A 477 -16.09 32.30 -2.18
C ILE A 477 -16.38 31.38 -0.99
N ASN A 478 -17.55 31.52 -0.40
CA ASN A 478 -18.04 30.65 0.70
C ASN A 478 -17.02 30.45 1.84
N LEU A 479 -16.26 31.49 2.20
CA LEU A 479 -15.09 31.39 3.07
C LEU A 479 -15.38 30.78 4.46
N ASP A 480 -16.54 31.13 5.06
CA ASP A 480 -16.91 30.58 6.38
C ASP A 480 -17.17 29.06 6.32
N GLU A 481 -17.82 28.59 5.27
CA GLU A 481 -18.09 27.17 5.08
C GLU A 481 -16.82 26.41 4.68
N ALA A 482 -16.00 27.03 3.82
CA ALA A 482 -14.69 26.50 3.44
C ALA A 482 -13.81 26.25 4.67
N MET A 483 -13.76 27.23 5.60
CA MET A 483 -12.99 27.10 6.83
C MET A 483 -13.50 25.96 7.72
N LYS A 484 -14.84 25.80 7.84
CA LYS A 484 -15.42 24.65 8.59
C LYS A 484 -15.04 23.31 7.96
N MET A 485 -15.13 23.20 6.64
CA MET A 485 -14.78 21.97 5.92
C MET A 485 -13.30 21.61 6.09
N ILE A 486 -12.39 22.57 5.91
CA ILE A 486 -10.95 22.34 6.06
C ILE A 486 -10.62 21.99 7.51
N SER A 487 -11.19 22.72 8.50
CA SER A 487 -11.00 22.40 9.91
C SER A 487 -11.48 20.98 10.24
N ARG A 488 -12.63 20.58 9.70
CA ARG A 488 -13.14 19.21 9.87
C ARG A 488 -12.22 18.17 9.24
N ALA A 489 -11.65 18.46 8.07
CA ALA A 489 -10.68 17.57 7.43
C ALA A 489 -9.42 17.39 8.30
N VAL A 490 -8.91 18.48 8.92
CA VAL A 490 -7.78 18.43 9.86
C VAL A 490 -8.13 17.61 11.11
N GLU A 491 -9.33 17.76 11.68
CA GLU A 491 -9.77 16.92 12.82
C GLU A 491 -9.76 15.43 12.49
N LEU A 492 -10.22 15.08 11.27
CA LEU A 492 -10.28 13.69 10.80
C LEU A 492 -8.90 13.13 10.45
N ARG A 493 -7.98 13.98 9.96
CA ARG A 493 -6.61 13.61 9.58
C ARG A 493 -5.57 14.61 10.10
N PRO A 494 -5.32 14.66 11.41
CA PRO A 494 -4.47 15.68 12.02
C PRO A 494 -2.98 15.58 11.65
N ASN A 495 -2.54 14.47 11.10
CA ASN A 495 -1.14 14.22 10.71
C ASN A 495 -0.95 14.22 9.18
N ASP A 496 -1.92 14.71 8.43
CA ASP A 496 -1.79 14.88 6.97
C ASP A 496 -1.31 16.31 6.69
N GLY A 497 -0.03 16.45 6.34
CA GLY A 497 0.61 17.75 6.13
C GLY A 497 -0.06 18.58 5.02
N TYR A 498 -0.63 17.96 4.01
CA TYR A 498 -1.34 18.67 2.93
C TYR A 498 -2.68 19.26 3.40
N ILE A 499 -3.40 18.52 4.25
CA ILE A 499 -4.66 19.00 4.84
C ILE A 499 -4.38 20.12 5.84
N VAL A 500 -3.30 20.00 6.62
CA VAL A 500 -2.87 21.04 7.57
C VAL A 500 -2.39 22.30 6.84
N ASP A 501 -1.66 22.16 5.72
CA ASP A 501 -1.27 23.27 4.84
C ASP A 501 -2.49 24.04 4.32
N SER A 502 -3.53 23.32 3.87
CA SER A 502 -4.77 23.94 3.41
C SER A 502 -5.44 24.79 4.49
N LEU A 503 -5.38 24.37 5.76
CA LEU A 503 -5.88 25.18 6.89
C LEU A 503 -5.03 26.45 7.08
N GLY A 504 -3.71 26.31 7.06
CA GLY A 504 -2.79 27.42 7.16
C GLY A 504 -2.98 28.42 6.02
N TRP A 505 -3.12 27.94 4.79
CA TRP A 505 -3.41 28.77 3.62
C TRP A 505 -4.77 29.47 3.72
N ALA A 506 -5.80 28.79 4.21
CA ALA A 506 -7.10 29.41 4.46
C ALA A 506 -7.00 30.56 5.46
N HIS A 507 -6.28 30.40 6.56
CA HIS A 507 -5.98 31.48 7.51
C HIS A 507 -5.23 32.63 6.82
N PHE A 508 -4.24 32.34 5.99
CA PHE A 508 -3.50 33.34 5.24
C PHE A 508 -4.41 34.17 4.31
N ARG A 509 -5.28 33.51 3.55
CA ARG A 509 -6.24 34.18 2.63
C ARG A 509 -7.28 35.03 3.37
N LEU A 510 -7.61 34.66 4.61
CA LEU A 510 -8.49 35.45 5.50
C LEU A 510 -7.76 36.57 6.25
N GLY A 511 -6.46 36.75 6.07
CA GLY A 511 -5.65 37.74 6.75
C GLY A 511 -5.27 37.43 8.20
N ALA A 512 -5.55 36.21 8.65
CA ALA A 512 -5.20 35.69 9.99
C ALA A 512 -3.76 35.15 9.99
N PHE A 513 -2.77 36.02 9.76
CA PHE A 513 -1.39 35.63 9.45
C PHE A 513 -0.68 34.88 10.58
N ASP A 514 -0.93 35.22 11.85
CA ASP A 514 -0.34 34.49 12.99
C ASP A 514 -0.83 33.05 13.06
N GLN A 515 -2.14 32.82 12.83
CA GLN A 515 -2.73 31.48 12.75
C GLN A 515 -2.22 30.72 11.52
N ALA A 516 -2.06 31.41 10.38
CA ALA A 516 -1.45 30.82 9.19
C ALA A 516 -0.04 30.30 9.47
N VAL A 517 0.80 31.09 10.15
CA VAL A 517 2.15 30.66 10.55
C VAL A 517 2.08 29.42 11.41
N THR A 518 1.21 29.39 12.42
CA THR A 518 1.10 28.23 13.35
C THR A 518 0.78 26.92 12.60
N GLU A 519 -0.22 26.95 11.71
CA GLU A 519 -0.62 25.72 10.98
C GLU A 519 0.39 25.37 9.88
N LEU A 520 1.01 26.35 9.21
CA LEU A 520 2.02 26.07 8.19
C LEU A 520 3.35 25.58 8.79
N GLU A 521 3.76 26.06 9.98
CA GLU A 521 4.87 25.46 10.74
C GLU A 521 4.59 23.99 11.06
N ARG A 522 3.36 23.67 11.49
CA ARG A 522 2.94 22.29 11.72
C ARG A 522 2.92 21.46 10.42
N ALA A 523 2.45 22.03 9.31
CA ALA A 523 2.43 21.35 8.01
C ALA A 523 3.85 20.98 7.54
N ILE A 524 4.82 21.91 7.71
CA ILE A 524 6.22 21.69 7.31
C ILE A 524 6.92 20.67 8.21
N GLU A 525 6.56 20.55 9.50
CA GLU A 525 7.04 19.47 10.37
C GLU A 525 6.61 18.09 9.85
N LEU A 526 5.39 18.00 9.30
CA LEU A 526 4.85 16.76 8.72
C LEU A 526 5.40 16.48 7.32
N LYS A 527 5.77 17.51 6.54
CA LYS A 527 6.18 17.44 5.13
C LYS A 527 7.30 18.41 4.79
N ALA A 528 8.45 18.28 5.45
CA ALA A 528 9.58 19.22 5.37
C ALA A 528 10.12 19.50 3.95
N GLY A 529 9.97 18.55 3.02
CA GLY A 529 10.47 18.63 1.65
C GLY A 529 9.46 19.21 0.65
N ASP A 530 8.21 19.47 1.06
CA ASP A 530 7.19 19.91 0.11
C ASP A 530 7.41 21.36 -0.31
N GLN A 531 7.42 21.60 -1.62
CA GLN A 531 7.73 22.91 -2.19
C GLN A 531 6.59 23.92 -2.01
N THR A 532 5.34 23.48 -2.12
CA THR A 532 4.17 24.34 -1.96
C THR A 532 4.01 24.79 -0.51
N ILE A 533 4.17 23.88 0.45
CA ILE A 533 4.12 24.18 1.89
C ILE A 533 5.23 25.18 2.27
N ASN A 534 6.45 24.99 1.73
CA ASN A 534 7.54 25.95 1.94
C ASN A 534 7.20 27.35 1.36
N ASP A 535 6.57 27.43 0.18
CA ASP A 535 6.15 28.70 -0.43
C ASP A 535 5.07 29.39 0.42
N HIS A 536 4.04 28.66 0.85
CA HIS A 536 2.97 29.15 1.69
C HIS A 536 3.49 29.66 3.05
N LEU A 537 4.41 28.92 3.68
CA LEU A 537 5.02 29.33 4.96
C LEU A 537 5.89 30.58 4.78
N GLY A 538 6.60 30.67 3.66
CA GLY A 538 7.36 31.88 3.30
C GLY A 538 6.45 33.11 3.18
N ASP A 539 5.31 32.97 2.52
CA ASP A 539 4.31 34.04 2.38
C ASP A 539 3.76 34.47 3.76
N ALA A 540 3.45 33.50 4.63
CA ALA A 540 2.94 33.77 5.98
C ALA A 540 4.00 34.49 6.85
N TYR A 541 5.24 34.00 6.85
CA TYR A 541 6.34 34.66 7.57
C TYR A 541 6.56 36.09 7.11
N TRP A 542 6.49 36.35 5.80
CA TRP A 542 6.63 37.71 5.27
C TRP A 542 5.57 38.64 5.82
N ARG A 543 4.30 38.20 5.92
CA ARG A 543 3.18 39.00 6.43
C ARG A 543 3.30 39.31 7.92
N VAL A 544 3.88 38.43 8.73
CA VAL A 544 4.12 38.68 10.16
C VAL A 544 5.47 39.39 10.43
N GLY A 545 6.21 39.80 9.38
CA GLY A 545 7.46 40.53 9.51
C GLY A 545 8.72 39.69 9.68
N ARG A 546 8.62 38.33 9.70
CA ARG A 546 9.71 37.36 9.78
C ARG A 546 10.39 37.19 8.41
N LYS A 547 10.97 38.26 7.90
CA LYS A 547 11.43 38.34 6.50
C LYS A 547 12.60 37.42 6.17
N ILE A 548 13.49 37.19 7.12
CA ILE A 548 14.66 36.29 6.93
C ILE A 548 14.18 34.85 6.77
N GLU A 549 13.27 34.43 7.65
CA GLU A 549 12.67 33.11 7.60
C GLU A 549 11.81 32.93 6.32
N ALA A 550 11.10 33.97 5.89
CA ALA A 550 10.37 33.94 4.63
C ALA A 550 11.29 33.65 3.44
N VAL A 551 12.39 34.38 3.30
CA VAL A 551 13.37 34.15 2.23
C VAL A 551 13.99 32.75 2.32
N TYR A 552 14.22 32.25 3.53
CA TYR A 552 14.73 30.89 3.72
C TYR A 552 13.73 29.85 3.19
N GLN A 553 12.45 29.97 3.53
CA GLN A 553 11.41 29.03 3.09
C GLN A 553 11.19 29.10 1.57
N TRP A 554 11.15 30.27 0.96
CA TRP A 554 11.07 30.42 -0.50
C TRP A 554 12.27 29.81 -1.22
N ASN A 555 13.50 29.90 -0.67
CA ASN A 555 14.65 29.19 -1.23
C ASN A 555 14.47 27.66 -1.13
N ARG A 556 13.90 27.14 -0.04
CA ARG A 556 13.57 25.72 0.07
C ARG A 556 12.48 25.30 -0.93
N ALA A 557 11.50 26.14 -1.18
CA ALA A 557 10.46 25.88 -2.18
C ALA A 557 11.02 25.72 -3.61
N LEU A 558 12.20 26.28 -3.90
CA LEU A 558 12.87 26.10 -5.19
C LEU A 558 13.65 24.79 -5.33
N ILE A 559 13.82 24.01 -4.25
CA ILE A 559 14.56 22.75 -4.26
C ILE A 559 13.61 21.63 -4.65
N GLY A 560 13.82 21.02 -5.82
CA GLY A 560 13.01 19.91 -6.35
C GLY A 560 12.27 20.26 -7.64
N ASP A 561 11.47 19.32 -8.14
CA ASP A 561 10.85 19.36 -9.47
C ASP A 561 9.31 19.35 -9.39
N ASN A 562 8.71 20.22 -8.55
CA ASN A 562 7.27 20.43 -8.57
C ASN A 562 6.89 21.31 -9.77
N ASP A 563 6.26 20.72 -10.76
CA ASP A 563 5.82 21.44 -11.98
C ASP A 563 4.62 22.36 -11.72
N ASP A 564 3.90 22.18 -10.61
CA ASP A 564 2.73 22.98 -10.28
C ASP A 564 3.12 24.28 -9.54
N LEU A 565 4.36 24.39 -9.04
CA LEU A 565 4.88 25.59 -8.39
C LEU A 565 5.44 26.58 -9.43
N ASP A 566 4.92 27.81 -9.43
CA ASP A 566 5.46 28.90 -10.25
C ASP A 566 6.80 29.40 -9.68
N LYS A 567 7.89 28.69 -10.05
CA LYS A 567 9.26 29.02 -9.60
C LYS A 567 9.68 30.45 -9.97
N ALA A 568 9.09 31.06 -11.01
CA ALA A 568 9.40 32.43 -11.37
C ALA A 568 8.82 33.40 -10.33
N LYS A 569 7.58 33.19 -9.90
CA LYS A 569 6.98 33.98 -8.81
C LYS A 569 7.70 33.80 -7.49
N VAL A 570 8.13 32.60 -7.15
CA VAL A 570 8.92 32.38 -5.92
C VAL A 570 10.22 33.16 -5.96
N LYS A 571 10.94 33.20 -7.10
CA LYS A 571 12.14 33.99 -7.27
C LYS A 571 11.86 35.49 -7.15
N GLU A 572 10.72 35.97 -7.67
CA GLU A 572 10.29 37.33 -7.51
C GLU A 572 10.01 37.71 -6.05
N LYS A 573 9.34 36.81 -5.29
CA LYS A 573 9.15 36.96 -3.85
C LYS A 573 10.49 37.06 -3.09
N ILE A 574 11.48 36.25 -3.44
CA ILE A 574 12.82 36.31 -2.84
C ILE A 574 13.50 37.66 -3.09
N ALA A 575 13.38 38.19 -4.30
CA ALA A 575 14.00 39.45 -4.69
C ALA A 575 13.32 40.71 -4.12
N ASN A 576 11.99 40.71 -4.14
CA ASN A 576 11.18 41.93 -3.91
C ASN A 576 10.27 41.83 -2.67
N GLY A 577 10.09 40.64 -2.11
CA GLY A 577 9.09 40.34 -1.09
C GLY A 577 7.68 40.30 -1.66
N LEU A 578 6.69 40.20 -0.77
CA LEU A 578 5.28 40.29 -1.16
C LEU A 578 4.85 41.77 -1.26
N PRO A 579 3.98 42.12 -2.22
CA PRO A 579 3.42 43.49 -2.32
C PRO A 579 2.67 43.86 -1.03
N PRO A 580 2.58 45.15 -0.70
CA PRO A 580 1.76 45.64 0.42
C PRO A 580 0.31 45.14 0.30
N LEU A 581 -0.36 44.98 1.44
CA LEU A 581 -1.80 44.73 1.44
C LEU A 581 -2.54 45.97 0.90
N GLU A 582 -3.64 45.77 0.17
CA GLU A 582 -4.40 46.91 -0.44
C GLU A 582 -4.75 47.99 0.59
N LYS A 583 -5.13 47.62 1.82
CA LYS A 583 -5.38 48.56 2.91
C LYS A 583 -4.15 49.37 3.32
N ASP A 584 -2.97 48.77 3.26
CA ASP A 584 -1.71 49.45 3.59
C ASP A 584 -1.25 50.32 2.43
N ALA A 585 -1.51 49.91 1.19
CA ALA A 585 -1.25 50.73 -0.01
C ALA A 585 -2.11 51.99 -0.03
N GLU A 586 -3.41 51.91 0.31
CA GLU A 586 -4.27 53.08 0.45
C GLU A 586 -3.84 54.00 1.60
N ASN A 587 -3.39 53.44 2.73
CA ASN A 587 -2.89 54.24 3.85
C ASN A 587 -1.54 54.90 3.54
N THR A 588 -0.68 54.23 2.78
CA THR A 588 0.59 54.80 2.32
C THR A 588 0.34 55.92 1.30
N ALA A 589 -0.54 55.70 0.32
CA ALA A 589 -0.94 56.70 -0.63
C ALA A 589 -1.61 57.91 0.03
N LYS A 590 -2.44 57.72 1.07
CA LYS A 590 -3.02 58.81 1.89
C LYS A 590 -1.97 59.53 2.73
N LYS A 591 -0.91 58.88 3.20
CA LYS A 591 0.20 59.49 3.92
C LYS A 591 1.12 60.29 2.98
N GLU A 592 1.34 59.83 1.77
CA GLU A 592 2.12 60.56 0.74
C GLU A 592 1.34 61.72 0.13
N ALA A 593 0.00 61.63 0.10
CA ALA A 593 -0.88 62.71 -0.37
C ALA A 593 -1.20 63.78 0.71
N ALA A 594 -0.80 63.54 1.97
CA ALA A 594 -0.95 64.55 3.02
C ALA A 594 0.06 65.68 2.82
N PRO A 595 -0.38 66.98 2.85
CA PRO A 595 0.54 68.12 2.69
C PRO A 595 1.64 68.03 3.76
N GLN A 596 2.88 68.12 3.32
CA GLN A 596 4.01 68.25 4.23
C GLN A 596 3.84 69.43 5.16
N PRO A 597 4.06 69.31 6.47
CA PRO A 597 4.05 70.49 7.34
C PRO A 597 5.13 71.45 6.88
N PRO A 598 4.87 72.77 6.94
CA PRO A 598 5.83 73.80 6.51
C PRO A 598 7.17 73.61 7.25
N ALA A 599 8.24 73.68 6.50
CA ALA A 599 9.59 73.58 7.06
C ALA A 599 9.78 74.58 8.21
N PRO A 600 10.46 74.20 9.31
CA PRO A 600 10.72 75.12 10.41
C PRO A 600 11.55 76.32 9.91
N PRO A 601 11.27 77.59 10.37
CA PRO A 601 11.99 78.79 9.95
C PRO A 601 13.50 78.64 10.22
N ALA A 602 14.31 79.05 9.28
CA ALA A 602 15.76 79.07 9.39
C ALA A 602 16.23 79.79 10.66
N PRO A 603 17.22 79.31 11.41
CA PRO A 603 17.74 79.95 12.59
C PRO A 603 18.35 81.33 12.19
N ALA A 604 18.00 82.34 12.98
CA ALA A 604 18.53 83.69 12.82
C ALA A 604 20.05 83.71 12.90
N PRO A 605 20.75 84.65 12.13
CA PRO A 605 22.20 84.71 12.15
C PRO A 605 22.73 85.08 13.56
N VAL A 606 23.63 84.30 14.11
CA VAL A 606 24.32 84.59 15.37
C VAL A 606 25.29 85.78 15.15
N ALA A 607 25.10 86.80 15.95
CA ALA A 607 25.98 87.96 15.98
C ALA A 607 27.42 87.54 16.46
N PRO A 608 28.47 88.16 15.92
CA PRO A 608 29.85 87.84 16.33
C PRO A 608 30.14 88.26 17.75
N ALA A 609 30.79 87.44 18.53
CA ALA A 609 31.23 87.67 19.90
C ALA A 609 32.37 88.72 19.90
N PRO A 610 32.43 89.61 20.91
CA PRO A 610 33.48 90.67 20.98
C PRO A 610 34.84 90.03 21.37
N ASP A 611 35.90 90.57 20.70
CA ASP A 611 37.30 90.29 20.99
C ASP A 611 37.65 90.60 22.47
N LYS A 612 38.18 89.69 23.19
CA LYS A 612 38.95 89.99 24.41
C LYS A 612 40.43 89.99 24.08
N LYS A 613 40.94 91.23 24.07
CA LYS A 613 42.39 91.52 24.23
C LYS A 613 42.72 91.44 25.72
N SER A 614 43.76 90.75 26.01
CA SER A 614 44.91 90.83 26.92
C SER A 614 45.21 89.51 27.59
#